data_d3a4fdb933ad8cc036cfc55dd1712bed
#
_entry.id   d3a4fdb933ad8cc036cfc55dd1712bed
#
_cell.length_a   1.000
_cell.length_b   1.000
_cell.length_c   1.000
_cell.angle_alpha   90.00
_cell.angle_beta   90.00
_cell.angle_gamma   90.00
#
_symmetry.space_group_name_H-M   'P 1'
#
loop_
_entity.id
_entity.type
_entity.pdbx_description
1 polymer ?
#
loop_
_entity_poly.entity_id
_entity_poly.type
_entity_poly.pdbx_seq_one_letter_code
_entity_poly.pdbx_strand_id
1 'polypeptide(L)'
;VLASRSRFPSSEAFRDEFLATLMHGVIPRRGFINWQAIARKVAANRNSLQFFSDLPSSRERFIGEFSDALTAHDHPEHILRACFELLGHTDGARYVSAEDNIVYADYRDGVDEATARDLATLFADLGVGEILFRELEDYFIGVQVGLESHRRKNVGGKAFVDFVRPILGECLAFLRQNGVPCDLYDEYGVVYADGKTRKKVEFCFKSGPRLVGVEVNFYTVSGSKPTEIKRSYGQVNEQFQHVNAQLVWITDGVGYEGMRNSLKEAFDIHKNIYNTRMAENELKRDLLAYFNTPA
;
A
#
# COMPACT_ATOMS: atom_id res chain seq x y z
N VAL A 1 9.76 15.23 -26.10
CA VAL A 1 8.59 14.39 -25.79
C VAL A 1 8.88 13.01 -26.35
N LEU A 2 8.70 11.97 -25.53
CA LEU A 2 8.79 10.58 -25.98
C LEU A 2 7.75 10.32 -27.07
N ALA A 3 8.09 9.50 -28.06
CA ALA A 3 7.31 9.37 -29.30
C ALA A 3 5.94 8.66 -29.15
N SER A 4 5.62 8.12 -27.99
CA SER A 4 4.40 7.35 -27.71
C SER A 4 3.09 8.07 -28.06
N ARG A 5 3.13 9.41 -28.11
CA ARG A 5 1.96 10.24 -28.36
C ARG A 5 1.43 10.18 -29.80
N SER A 6 2.31 9.98 -30.76
CA SER A 6 1.91 9.95 -32.20
C SER A 6 1.15 8.69 -32.59
N ARG A 7 1.19 7.65 -31.73
CA ARG A 7 0.58 6.35 -32.00
C ARG A 7 -0.93 6.32 -31.73
N PHE A 8 -1.41 7.10 -30.77
CA PHE A 8 -2.82 7.13 -30.43
C PHE A 8 -3.50 8.32 -31.09
N PRO A 9 -4.54 8.10 -31.93
CA PRO A 9 -5.27 9.16 -32.58
C PRO A 9 -6.05 10.04 -31.59
N SER A 10 -6.39 9.52 -30.41
CA SER A 10 -7.09 10.24 -29.35
C SER A 10 -6.78 9.67 -27.97
N SER A 11 -7.14 10.41 -26.92
CA SER A 11 -7.05 9.95 -25.53
C SER A 11 -8.01 8.79 -25.24
N GLU A 12 -9.12 8.70 -25.98
CA GLU A 12 -10.05 7.57 -25.91
C GLU A 12 -9.40 6.30 -26.45
N ALA A 13 -8.74 6.37 -27.59
CA ALA A 13 -8.03 5.23 -28.18
C ALA A 13 -6.91 4.74 -27.24
N PHE A 14 -6.18 5.65 -26.64
CA PHE A 14 -5.20 5.30 -25.60
C PHE A 14 -5.85 4.58 -24.42
N ARG A 15 -6.92 5.17 -23.86
CA ARG A 15 -7.64 4.59 -22.73
C ARG A 15 -8.13 3.17 -23.04
N ASP A 16 -8.72 2.98 -24.19
CA ASP A 16 -9.33 1.70 -24.57
C ASP A 16 -8.26 0.61 -24.75
N GLU A 17 -7.13 0.93 -25.38
CA GLU A 17 -6.00 0.00 -25.46
C GLU A 17 -5.35 -0.28 -24.11
N PHE A 18 -5.17 0.75 -23.28
CA PHE A 18 -4.65 0.61 -21.93
C PHE A 18 -5.51 -0.35 -21.08
N LEU A 19 -6.83 -0.16 -21.11
CA LEU A 19 -7.78 -0.98 -20.36
C LEU A 19 -7.89 -2.42 -20.89
N ALA A 20 -7.74 -2.61 -22.20
CA ALA A 20 -7.79 -3.94 -22.82
C ALA A 20 -6.62 -4.85 -22.43
N THR A 21 -5.55 -4.28 -21.88
CA THR A 21 -4.31 -5.00 -21.57
C THR A 21 -3.86 -4.85 -20.12
N LEU A 22 -4.80 -4.56 -19.20
CA LEU A 22 -4.54 -4.45 -17.77
C LEU A 22 -4.05 -5.75 -17.16
N MET A 23 -3.09 -5.60 -16.24
CA MET A 23 -2.65 -6.69 -15.39
C MET A 23 -3.60 -6.86 -14.21
N HIS A 24 -4.07 -8.10 -13.95
CA HIS A 24 -5.02 -8.39 -12.87
C HIS A 24 -4.38 -8.41 -11.48
N GLY A 25 -3.08 -8.69 -11.39
CA GLY A 25 -2.38 -8.72 -10.11
C GLY A 25 -0.90 -9.06 -10.25
N VAL A 26 -0.14 -8.71 -9.22
CA VAL A 26 1.28 -9.07 -9.11
C VAL A 26 1.45 -9.92 -7.86
N ILE A 27 2.02 -11.11 -8.02
CA ILE A 27 2.38 -11.97 -6.90
C ILE A 27 3.85 -11.71 -6.56
N PRO A 28 4.16 -11.17 -5.37
CA PRO A 28 5.54 -10.94 -4.99
C PRO A 28 6.25 -12.29 -4.73
N ARG A 29 7.54 -12.33 -5.03
CA ARG A 29 8.39 -13.50 -4.67
C ARG A 29 8.47 -13.75 -3.17
N ARG A 30 8.29 -12.70 -2.35
CA ARG A 30 8.22 -12.80 -0.90
C ARG A 30 6.76 -12.67 -0.47
N GLY A 31 6.32 -13.57 0.41
CA GLY A 31 4.92 -13.59 0.88
C GLY A 31 4.46 -12.26 1.47
N PHE A 32 3.18 -11.95 1.32
CA PHE A 32 2.53 -10.77 1.90
C PHE A 32 2.45 -10.82 3.42
N ILE A 33 2.45 -12.02 3.98
CA ILE A 33 2.17 -12.27 5.39
C ILE A 33 3.46 -12.66 6.10
N ASN A 34 3.73 -12.01 7.22
CA ASN A 34 4.83 -12.38 8.09
C ASN A 34 4.38 -13.46 9.09
N TRP A 35 4.29 -14.70 8.61
CA TRP A 35 3.87 -15.85 9.43
C TRP A 35 4.68 -16.01 10.72
N GLN A 36 5.98 -15.72 10.70
CA GLN A 36 6.81 -15.81 11.90
C GLN A 36 6.43 -14.75 12.93
N ALA A 37 6.07 -13.53 12.51
CA ALA A 37 5.60 -12.50 13.43
C ALA A 37 4.23 -12.86 14.01
N ILE A 38 3.31 -13.40 13.19
CA ILE A 38 2.00 -13.87 13.64
C ILE A 38 2.16 -15.00 14.64
N ALA A 39 2.97 -16.03 14.34
CA ALA A 39 3.21 -17.14 15.23
C ALA A 39 3.78 -16.69 16.61
N ARG A 40 4.67 -15.70 16.63
CA ARG A 40 5.18 -15.11 17.87
C ARG A 40 4.08 -14.41 18.67
N LYS A 41 3.20 -13.66 18.00
CA LYS A 41 2.06 -13.00 18.66
C LYS A 41 1.07 -14.01 19.25
N VAL A 42 0.73 -15.06 18.49
CA VAL A 42 -0.11 -16.17 18.97
C VAL A 42 0.50 -16.79 20.21
N ALA A 43 1.78 -17.15 20.17
CA ALA A 43 2.47 -17.74 21.31
C ALA A 43 2.48 -16.82 22.55
N ALA A 44 2.68 -15.51 22.34
CA ALA A 44 2.68 -14.52 23.42
C ALA A 44 1.30 -14.31 24.05
N ASN A 45 0.22 -14.52 23.31
CA ASN A 45 -1.16 -14.33 23.79
C ASN A 45 -1.89 -15.64 24.17
N ARG A 46 -1.23 -16.80 24.06
CA ARG A 46 -1.89 -18.10 24.24
C ARG A 46 -2.66 -18.23 25.57
N ASN A 47 -2.06 -17.82 26.68
CA ASN A 47 -2.71 -17.91 27.99
C ASN A 47 -3.93 -16.99 28.09
N SER A 48 -3.84 -15.78 27.50
CA SER A 48 -4.95 -14.84 27.47
C SER A 48 -6.08 -15.34 26.55
N LEU A 49 -5.74 -15.94 25.41
CA LEU A 49 -6.73 -16.55 24.50
C LEU A 49 -7.43 -17.74 25.17
N GLN A 50 -6.70 -18.57 25.94
CA GLN A 50 -7.30 -19.64 26.71
C GLN A 50 -8.24 -19.10 27.79
N PHE A 51 -7.83 -18.07 28.54
CA PHE A 51 -8.68 -17.38 29.50
C PHE A 51 -10.00 -16.91 28.88
N PHE A 52 -9.95 -16.28 27.68
CA PHE A 52 -11.18 -15.87 26.98
C PHE A 52 -12.05 -17.05 26.56
N SER A 53 -11.47 -18.17 26.17
CA SER A 53 -12.22 -19.38 25.82
C SER A 53 -13.02 -19.96 26.99
N ASP A 54 -12.60 -19.69 28.20
CA ASP A 54 -13.24 -20.17 29.44
C ASP A 54 -14.35 -19.22 29.94
N LEU A 55 -14.47 -18.00 29.35
CA LEU A 55 -15.51 -17.04 29.74
C LEU A 55 -16.91 -17.47 29.25
N PRO A 56 -17.97 -17.14 30.00
CA PRO A 56 -19.32 -17.50 29.63
C PRO A 56 -19.84 -16.69 28.44
N SER A 57 -20.71 -17.30 27.67
CA SER A 57 -21.32 -16.68 26.48
C SER A 57 -22.50 -15.73 26.80
N SER A 58 -23.12 -15.85 27.98
CA SER A 58 -24.20 -14.93 28.33
C SER A 58 -23.63 -13.56 28.66
N ARG A 59 -24.21 -12.50 28.09
CA ARG A 59 -23.71 -11.12 28.22
C ARG A 59 -23.49 -10.68 29.64
N GLU A 60 -24.46 -10.94 30.53
CA GLU A 60 -24.39 -10.53 31.94
C GLU A 60 -23.28 -11.27 32.71
N ARG A 61 -23.18 -12.58 32.50
CA ARG A 61 -22.14 -13.39 33.12
C ARG A 61 -20.76 -13.03 32.55
N PHE A 62 -20.65 -12.78 31.23
CA PHE A 62 -19.41 -12.31 30.62
C PHE A 62 -18.93 -11.01 31.25
N ILE A 63 -19.81 -10.00 31.38
CA ILE A 63 -19.45 -8.71 31.99
C ILE A 63 -18.97 -8.91 33.42
N GLY A 64 -19.68 -9.70 34.21
CA GLY A 64 -19.30 -9.98 35.62
C GLY A 64 -17.94 -10.68 35.71
N GLU A 65 -17.81 -11.86 35.12
CA GLU A 65 -16.62 -12.68 35.19
C GLU A 65 -15.38 -12.03 34.57
N PHE A 66 -15.57 -11.28 33.49
CA PHE A 66 -14.47 -10.55 32.85
C PHE A 66 -14.03 -9.34 33.68
N SER A 67 -14.97 -8.57 34.23
CA SER A 67 -14.66 -7.46 35.16
C SER A 67 -13.91 -7.94 36.39
N ASP A 68 -14.38 -9.02 37.01
CA ASP A 68 -13.75 -9.62 38.18
C ASP A 68 -12.32 -10.10 37.84
N ALA A 69 -12.13 -10.69 36.69
CA ALA A 69 -10.82 -11.14 36.25
C ALA A 69 -9.85 -9.99 36.00
N LEU A 70 -10.30 -8.87 35.43
CA LEU A 70 -9.46 -7.69 35.20
C LEU A 70 -8.97 -7.06 36.51
N THR A 71 -9.76 -7.12 37.56
CA THR A 71 -9.41 -6.55 38.87
C THR A 71 -8.63 -7.53 39.77
N ALA A 72 -8.84 -8.83 39.62
CA ALA A 72 -8.23 -9.88 40.45
C ALA A 72 -6.94 -10.46 39.86
N HIS A 73 -6.66 -10.25 38.58
CA HIS A 73 -5.50 -10.83 37.90
C HIS A 73 -4.21 -10.06 38.24
N ASP A 74 -3.11 -10.77 38.49
CA ASP A 74 -1.81 -10.17 38.79
C ASP A 74 -1.26 -9.36 37.60
N HIS A 75 -1.69 -9.68 36.36
CA HIS A 75 -1.25 -9.07 35.11
C HIS A 75 -2.43 -8.78 34.16
N PRO A 76 -3.37 -7.89 34.56
CA PRO A 76 -4.54 -7.57 33.71
C PRO A 76 -4.16 -6.97 32.35
N GLU A 77 -2.98 -6.34 32.22
CA GLU A 77 -2.45 -5.77 30.99
C GLU A 77 -2.31 -6.81 29.87
N HIS A 78 -1.99 -8.06 30.18
CA HIS A 78 -1.90 -9.13 29.19
C HIS A 78 -3.27 -9.51 28.64
N ILE A 79 -4.28 -9.56 29.49
CA ILE A 79 -5.67 -9.86 29.12
C ILE A 79 -6.22 -8.74 28.25
N LEU A 80 -6.08 -7.49 28.68
CA LEU A 80 -6.56 -6.31 27.95
C LEU A 80 -5.89 -6.19 26.59
N ARG A 81 -4.58 -6.40 26.53
CA ARG A 81 -3.84 -6.38 25.27
C ARG A 81 -4.37 -7.42 24.30
N ALA A 82 -4.56 -8.66 24.73
CA ALA A 82 -5.09 -9.71 23.88
C ALA A 82 -6.51 -9.36 23.39
N CYS A 83 -7.34 -8.76 24.24
CA CYS A 83 -8.68 -8.32 23.88
C CYS A 83 -8.66 -7.23 22.81
N PHE A 84 -7.84 -6.20 22.94
CA PHE A 84 -7.67 -5.18 21.91
C PHE A 84 -7.11 -5.75 20.61
N GLU A 85 -6.18 -6.69 20.70
CA GLU A 85 -5.63 -7.35 19.51
C GLU A 85 -6.68 -8.25 18.81
N LEU A 86 -7.64 -8.86 19.54
CA LEU A 86 -8.79 -9.57 18.98
C LEU A 86 -9.72 -8.64 18.20
N LEU A 87 -9.82 -7.37 18.61
CA LEU A 87 -10.60 -6.34 17.92
C LEU A 87 -9.81 -5.63 16.80
N GLY A 88 -8.57 -6.05 16.54
CA GLY A 88 -7.72 -5.44 15.51
C GLY A 88 -6.96 -4.19 15.94
N HIS A 89 -6.87 -3.90 17.23
CA HIS A 89 -6.09 -2.80 17.80
C HIS A 89 -4.78 -3.32 18.41
N THR A 90 -3.67 -2.60 18.23
CA THR A 90 -2.34 -3.08 18.64
C THR A 90 -1.77 -2.38 19.86
N ASP A 91 -2.23 -1.18 20.20
CA ASP A 91 -1.58 -0.29 21.18
C ASP A 91 -2.56 0.33 22.19
N GLY A 92 -3.70 -0.32 22.44
CA GLY A 92 -4.78 0.26 23.22
C GLY A 92 -5.69 1.16 22.36
N ALA A 93 -6.80 1.60 22.93
CA ALA A 93 -7.77 2.42 22.23
C ALA A 93 -8.40 3.47 23.13
N ARG A 94 -8.82 4.58 22.53
CA ARG A 94 -9.79 5.48 23.14
C ARG A 94 -11.18 4.97 22.85
N TYR A 95 -12.03 4.98 23.82
CA TYR A 95 -13.43 4.61 23.66
C TYR A 95 -14.35 5.59 24.39
N VAL A 96 -15.61 5.56 24.05
CA VAL A 96 -16.66 6.33 24.75
C VAL A 96 -17.29 5.38 25.76
N SER A 97 -17.25 5.74 27.04
CA SER A 97 -17.87 4.95 28.11
C SER A 97 -19.40 5.00 28.02
N ALA A 98 -20.08 4.16 28.79
CA ALA A 98 -21.54 4.17 28.91
C ALA A 98 -22.11 5.52 29.40
N GLU A 99 -21.29 6.34 30.03
CA GLU A 99 -21.60 7.71 30.50
C GLU A 99 -21.19 8.82 29.52
N ASP A 100 -20.96 8.48 28.24
CA ASP A 100 -20.52 9.38 27.19
C ASP A 100 -19.17 10.09 27.44
N ASN A 101 -18.34 9.58 28.33
CA ASN A 101 -17.00 10.09 28.58
C ASN A 101 -15.99 9.44 27.63
N ILE A 102 -15.01 10.24 27.14
CA ILE A 102 -13.87 9.69 26.38
C ILE A 102 -12.87 9.09 27.36
N VAL A 103 -12.72 7.79 27.33
CA VAL A 103 -11.78 7.05 28.17
C VAL A 103 -10.63 6.54 27.32
N TYR A 104 -9.42 6.61 27.86
CA TYR A 104 -8.23 6.00 27.26
C TYR A 104 -7.88 4.74 28.03
N ALA A 105 -8.03 3.59 27.37
CA ALA A 105 -7.62 2.33 27.95
C ALA A 105 -6.14 2.09 27.65
N ASP A 106 -5.26 2.50 28.55
CA ASP A 106 -3.87 2.05 28.56
C ASP A 106 -3.76 0.86 29.52
N TYR A 107 -3.61 -0.32 28.97
CA TYR A 107 -3.50 -1.57 29.73
C TYR A 107 -2.23 -1.64 30.61
N ARG A 108 -1.33 -0.66 30.55
CA ARG A 108 -0.11 -0.60 31.37
C ARG A 108 -0.32 0.05 32.73
N ASP A 109 -1.38 0.81 32.91
CA ASP A 109 -1.62 1.61 34.10
C ASP A 109 -2.46 0.89 35.20
N GLY A 110 -2.83 -0.39 34.94
CA GLY A 110 -3.75 -1.11 35.76
C GLY A 110 -5.21 -0.73 35.48
N VAL A 111 -6.15 -1.43 36.14
CA VAL A 111 -7.59 -1.25 35.92
C VAL A 111 -8.29 -1.23 37.26
N ASP A 112 -8.96 -0.13 37.61
CA ASP A 112 -9.85 -0.09 38.74
C ASP A 112 -11.20 -0.79 38.44
N GLU A 113 -11.99 -1.03 39.45
CA GLU A 113 -13.26 -1.79 39.35
C GLU A 113 -14.25 -1.13 38.38
N ALA A 114 -14.33 0.21 38.40
CA ALA A 114 -15.25 0.96 37.53
C ALA A 114 -14.80 0.84 36.07
N THR A 115 -13.52 1.04 35.79
CA THR A 115 -12.92 0.91 34.43
C THR A 115 -13.01 -0.54 33.95
N ALA A 116 -12.79 -1.54 34.84
CA ALA A 116 -12.92 -2.94 34.46
C ALA A 116 -14.34 -3.29 34.01
N ARG A 117 -15.35 -2.81 34.72
CA ARG A 117 -16.76 -3.04 34.36
C ARG A 117 -17.15 -2.34 33.06
N ASP A 118 -16.69 -1.12 32.86
CA ASP A 118 -16.94 -0.36 31.65
C ASP A 118 -16.29 -1.02 30.41
N LEU A 119 -15.04 -1.48 30.55
CA LEU A 119 -14.35 -2.25 29.51
C LEU A 119 -15.05 -3.58 29.20
N ALA A 120 -15.48 -4.31 30.24
CA ALA A 120 -16.20 -5.56 30.05
C ALA A 120 -17.53 -5.34 29.34
N THR A 121 -18.23 -4.23 29.64
CA THR A 121 -19.45 -3.84 28.95
C THR A 121 -19.17 -3.48 27.47
N LEU A 122 -18.15 -2.68 27.22
CA LEU A 122 -17.71 -2.33 25.85
C LEU A 122 -17.41 -3.59 25.03
N PHE A 123 -16.65 -4.54 25.56
CA PHE A 123 -16.31 -5.76 24.85
C PHE A 123 -17.53 -6.66 24.61
N ALA A 124 -18.47 -6.69 25.55
CA ALA A 124 -19.74 -7.38 25.33
C ALA A 124 -20.55 -6.74 24.20
N ASP A 125 -20.63 -5.40 24.16
CA ASP A 125 -21.35 -4.65 23.13
C ASP A 125 -20.69 -4.76 21.74
N LEU A 126 -19.38 -4.91 21.69
CA LEU A 126 -18.62 -5.19 20.46
C LEU A 126 -18.74 -6.65 19.98
N GLY A 127 -19.52 -7.48 20.68
CA GLY A 127 -19.78 -8.87 20.31
C GLY A 127 -18.62 -9.82 20.57
N VAL A 128 -17.68 -9.46 21.46
CA VAL A 128 -16.57 -10.37 21.82
C VAL A 128 -17.10 -11.69 22.35
N GLY A 129 -18.20 -11.67 23.14
CA GLY A 129 -18.87 -12.88 23.61
C GLY A 129 -19.31 -13.85 22.51
N GLU A 130 -19.64 -13.34 21.31
CA GLU A 130 -20.09 -14.18 20.19
C GLU A 130 -18.92 -14.93 19.50
N ILE A 131 -17.68 -14.41 19.61
CA ILE A 131 -16.50 -15.06 19.03
C ILE A 131 -15.86 -16.07 19.99
N LEU A 132 -16.19 -16.03 21.27
CA LEU A 132 -15.62 -16.94 22.28
C LEU A 132 -15.99 -18.43 22.08
N PHE A 133 -17.00 -18.73 21.27
CA PHE A 133 -17.35 -20.09 20.87
C PHE A 133 -16.53 -20.65 19.71
N ARG A 134 -15.64 -19.83 19.15
CA ARG A 134 -14.80 -20.22 18.03
C ARG A 134 -13.45 -20.68 18.53
N GLU A 135 -12.69 -21.29 17.66
CA GLU A 135 -11.27 -21.51 17.86
C GLU A 135 -10.57 -20.14 17.90
N LEU A 136 -10.41 -19.57 19.11
CA LEU A 136 -9.92 -18.19 19.27
C LEU A 136 -8.52 -17.98 18.71
N GLU A 137 -7.67 -19.01 18.75
CA GLU A 137 -6.34 -18.94 18.14
C GLU A 137 -6.45 -18.74 16.62
N ASP A 138 -7.34 -19.46 15.95
CA ASP A 138 -7.58 -19.33 14.51
C ASP A 138 -8.20 -17.97 14.16
N TYR A 139 -9.16 -17.52 14.98
CA TYR A 139 -9.72 -16.18 14.83
C TYR A 139 -8.66 -15.10 14.98
N PHE A 140 -7.82 -15.19 16.01
CA PHE A 140 -6.71 -14.26 16.25
C PHE A 140 -5.73 -14.22 15.08
N ILE A 141 -5.37 -15.40 14.54
CA ILE A 141 -4.57 -15.49 13.31
C ILE A 141 -5.25 -14.74 12.17
N GLY A 142 -6.53 -14.94 11.97
CA GLY A 142 -7.34 -14.26 10.95
C GLY A 142 -7.29 -12.74 11.08
N VAL A 143 -7.45 -12.21 12.30
CA VAL A 143 -7.33 -10.77 12.61
C VAL A 143 -5.92 -10.27 12.28
N GLN A 144 -4.88 -10.96 12.73
CA GLN A 144 -3.49 -10.56 12.43
C GLN A 144 -3.19 -10.58 10.92
N VAL A 145 -3.71 -11.55 10.19
CA VAL A 145 -3.64 -11.60 8.71
C VAL A 145 -4.37 -10.41 8.10
N GLY A 146 -5.53 -10.02 8.65
CA GLY A 146 -6.30 -8.84 8.24
C GLY A 146 -5.52 -7.54 8.44
N LEU A 147 -4.86 -7.37 9.58
CA LEU A 147 -4.03 -6.20 9.89
C LEU A 147 -2.81 -6.06 8.97
N GLU A 148 -2.30 -7.15 8.42
CA GLU A 148 -1.27 -7.14 7.37
C GLU A 148 -1.76 -6.54 6.03
N SER A 149 -3.04 -6.14 5.93
CA SER A 149 -3.59 -5.56 4.68
C SER A 149 -2.87 -4.30 4.23
N HIS A 150 -2.45 -3.44 5.14
CA HIS A 150 -1.62 -2.27 4.84
C HIS A 150 -0.24 -2.68 4.29
N ARG A 151 0.34 -3.72 4.86
CA ARG A 151 1.59 -4.29 4.39
C ARG A 151 1.43 -4.89 2.98
N ARG A 152 0.30 -5.55 2.68
CA ARG A 152 0.01 -6.05 1.32
C ARG A 152 0.03 -4.94 0.28
N LYS A 153 -0.53 -3.76 0.58
CA LYS A 153 -0.49 -2.61 -0.34
C LYS A 153 0.94 -2.15 -0.61
N ASN A 154 1.76 -2.04 0.43
CA ASN A 154 3.16 -1.63 0.30
C ASN A 154 4.01 -2.70 -0.40
N VAL A 155 3.81 -3.98 -0.06
CA VAL A 155 4.49 -5.11 -0.71
C VAL A 155 4.02 -5.27 -2.16
N GLY A 156 2.73 -5.05 -2.45
CA GLY A 156 2.18 -5.08 -3.82
C GLY A 156 2.79 -3.98 -4.70
N GLY A 157 2.93 -2.76 -4.19
CA GLY A 157 3.61 -1.66 -4.88
C GLY A 157 5.08 -2.01 -5.17
N LYS A 158 5.80 -2.50 -4.15
CA LYS A 158 7.20 -2.93 -4.33
C LYS A 158 7.34 -4.14 -5.27
N ALA A 159 6.42 -5.09 -5.20
CA ALA A 159 6.39 -6.22 -6.13
C ALA A 159 6.21 -5.79 -7.57
N PHE A 160 5.42 -4.74 -7.81
CA PHE A 160 5.25 -4.18 -9.15
C PHE A 160 6.50 -3.45 -9.63
N VAL A 161 7.19 -2.72 -8.76
CA VAL A 161 8.51 -2.13 -9.06
C VAL A 161 9.51 -3.23 -9.44
N ASP A 162 9.58 -4.31 -8.66
CA ASP A 162 10.44 -5.46 -8.95
C ASP A 162 10.05 -6.18 -10.26
N PHE A 163 8.77 -6.20 -10.60
CA PHE A 163 8.25 -6.74 -11.86
C PHE A 163 8.63 -5.88 -13.08
N VAL A 164 8.59 -4.55 -12.95
CA VAL A 164 8.94 -3.61 -14.03
C VAL A 164 10.45 -3.57 -14.28
N ARG A 165 11.27 -3.84 -13.29
CA ARG A 165 12.74 -3.79 -13.38
C ARG A 165 13.33 -4.59 -14.55
N PRO A 166 12.98 -5.85 -14.82
CA PRO A 166 13.44 -6.59 -16.01
C PRO A 166 13.09 -5.89 -17.32
N ILE A 167 11.89 -5.33 -17.44
CA ILE A 167 11.43 -4.60 -18.62
C ILE A 167 12.36 -3.40 -18.91
N LEU A 168 12.69 -2.63 -17.85
CA LEU A 168 13.64 -1.52 -17.96
C LEU A 168 15.08 -2.00 -18.27
N GLY A 169 15.47 -3.17 -17.76
CA GLY A 169 16.73 -3.82 -18.10
C GLY A 169 16.83 -4.17 -19.59
N GLU A 170 15.75 -4.69 -20.18
CA GLU A 170 15.66 -4.94 -21.63
C GLU A 170 15.72 -3.63 -22.43
N CYS A 171 15.05 -2.57 -21.96
CA CYS A 171 15.15 -1.26 -22.56
C CYS A 171 16.61 -0.74 -22.56
N LEU A 172 17.32 -0.87 -21.43
CA LEU A 172 18.71 -0.48 -21.33
C LEU A 172 19.60 -1.26 -22.28
N ALA A 173 19.44 -2.59 -22.35
CA ALA A 173 20.18 -3.44 -23.29
C ALA A 173 19.95 -3.02 -24.73
N PHE A 174 18.68 -2.76 -25.10
CA PHE A 174 18.30 -2.28 -26.44
C PHE A 174 18.93 -0.92 -26.76
N LEU A 175 18.93 0.04 -25.84
CA LEU A 175 19.56 1.35 -26.04
C LEU A 175 21.06 1.20 -26.32
N ARG A 176 21.77 0.39 -25.51
CA ARG A 176 23.20 0.15 -25.68
C ARG A 176 23.53 -0.55 -26.99
N GLN A 177 22.73 -1.54 -27.41
CA GLN A 177 22.89 -2.21 -28.70
C GLN A 177 22.70 -1.25 -29.90
N ASN A 178 21.91 -0.17 -29.73
CA ASN A 178 21.70 0.85 -30.73
C ASN A 178 22.61 2.08 -30.58
N GLY A 179 23.72 1.94 -29.85
CA GLY A 179 24.77 2.95 -29.74
C GLY A 179 24.49 4.11 -28.79
N VAL A 180 23.46 4.03 -27.95
CA VAL A 180 23.17 5.03 -26.91
C VAL A 180 23.94 4.67 -25.64
N PRO A 181 24.93 5.47 -25.19
CA PRO A 181 25.65 5.27 -23.94
C PRO A 181 24.72 5.66 -22.77
N CYS A 182 23.97 4.70 -22.26
CA CYS A 182 22.95 4.91 -21.25
C CYS A 182 23.19 4.06 -20.01
N ASP A 183 22.88 4.60 -18.84
CA ASP A 183 22.84 3.91 -17.57
C ASP A 183 21.43 3.96 -16.97
N LEU A 184 21.09 2.93 -16.19
CA LEU A 184 19.84 2.85 -15.44
C LEU A 184 20.16 2.86 -13.92
N TYR A 185 19.57 3.81 -13.22
CA TYR A 185 19.71 3.99 -11.79
C TYR A 185 18.40 3.69 -11.06
N ASP A 186 18.49 3.10 -9.90
CA ASP A 186 17.41 2.95 -8.94
C ASP A 186 17.34 4.19 -8.05
N GLU A 187 16.12 4.59 -7.68
CA GLU A 187 15.88 5.66 -6.70
C GLU A 187 16.68 6.96 -6.97
N TYR A 188 16.63 7.44 -8.19
CA TYR A 188 17.42 8.58 -8.61
C TYR A 188 16.76 9.92 -8.30
N GLY A 189 17.56 10.88 -7.82
CA GLY A 189 17.12 12.25 -7.55
C GLY A 189 17.35 13.19 -8.73
N VAL A 190 16.32 13.53 -9.49
CA VAL A 190 16.38 14.57 -10.53
C VAL A 190 16.33 15.93 -9.89
N VAL A 191 17.37 16.74 -10.11
CA VAL A 191 17.48 18.10 -9.57
C VAL A 191 16.76 19.06 -10.53
N TYR A 192 15.90 19.91 -10.01
CA TYR A 192 15.17 20.93 -10.79
C TYR A 192 16.08 22.12 -11.18
N ALA A 193 15.57 22.98 -12.06
CA ALA A 193 16.31 24.15 -12.55
C ALA A 193 16.72 25.15 -11.45
N ASP A 194 16.08 25.12 -10.29
CA ASP A 194 16.45 25.92 -9.12
C ASP A 194 17.75 25.44 -8.42
N GLY A 195 18.28 24.28 -8.83
CA GLY A 195 19.47 23.66 -8.27
C GLY A 195 19.33 23.13 -6.84
N LYS A 196 18.16 23.27 -6.22
CA LYS A 196 17.90 22.93 -4.80
C LYS A 196 16.86 21.83 -4.65
N THR A 197 15.74 21.95 -5.35
CA THR A 197 14.64 20.99 -5.29
C THR A 197 14.98 19.73 -6.05
N ARG A 198 14.65 18.58 -5.47
CA ARG A 198 14.86 17.25 -6.10
C ARG A 198 13.58 16.46 -6.10
N LYS A 199 13.29 15.81 -7.22
CA LYS A 199 12.27 14.77 -7.30
C LYS A 199 12.96 13.41 -7.36
N LYS A 200 12.77 12.59 -6.33
CA LYS A 200 13.18 11.18 -6.35
C LYS A 200 12.20 10.39 -7.20
N VAL A 201 12.73 9.62 -8.18
CA VAL A 201 11.98 8.70 -9.04
C VAL A 201 12.43 7.28 -8.76
N GLU A 202 11.55 6.30 -9.03
CA GLU A 202 11.85 4.87 -8.79
C GLU A 202 13.03 4.40 -9.65
N PHE A 203 13.07 4.83 -10.93
CA PHE A 203 14.19 4.54 -11.83
C PHE A 203 14.54 5.76 -12.69
N CYS A 204 15.77 5.80 -13.18
CA CYS A 204 16.20 6.84 -14.09
C CYS A 204 17.16 6.31 -15.16
N PHE A 205 16.80 6.48 -16.44
CA PHE A 205 17.74 6.35 -17.54
C PHE A 205 18.52 7.65 -17.71
N LYS A 206 19.84 7.55 -17.84
CA LYS A 206 20.74 8.69 -18.02
C LYS A 206 21.68 8.46 -19.18
N SER A 207 21.71 9.40 -20.12
CA SER A 207 22.66 9.42 -21.24
C SER A 207 23.15 10.86 -21.43
N GLY A 208 24.40 11.11 -21.07
CA GLY A 208 24.95 12.45 -21.05
C GLY A 208 24.12 13.40 -20.15
N PRO A 209 23.68 14.56 -20.68
CA PRO A 209 22.84 15.50 -19.93
C PRO A 209 21.35 15.11 -19.91
N ARG A 210 20.93 14.10 -20.63
CA ARG A 210 19.53 13.71 -20.77
C ARG A 210 19.12 12.68 -19.75
N LEU A 211 17.94 12.86 -19.18
CA LEU A 211 17.37 12.01 -18.15
C LEU A 211 15.96 11.57 -18.55
N VAL A 212 15.62 10.31 -18.24
CA VAL A 212 14.23 9.84 -18.24
C VAL A 212 13.96 9.22 -16.87
N GLY A 213 13.25 9.96 -16.04
CA GLY A 213 12.76 9.44 -14.75
C GLY A 213 11.55 8.54 -14.97
N VAL A 214 11.48 7.43 -14.25
CA VAL A 214 10.37 6.47 -14.32
C VAL A 214 9.73 6.36 -12.95
N GLU A 215 8.43 6.61 -12.90
CA GLU A 215 7.56 6.35 -11.75
C GLU A 215 6.72 5.11 -11.99
N VAL A 216 6.51 4.33 -10.95
CA VAL A 216 5.86 3.02 -11.05
C VAL A 216 4.75 2.91 -10.01
N ASN A 217 3.51 2.58 -10.44
CA ASN A 217 2.37 2.42 -9.54
C ASN A 217 1.45 1.27 -9.98
N PHE A 218 0.87 0.57 -9.01
CA PHE A 218 -0.09 -0.50 -9.26
C PHE A 218 -1.37 -0.28 -8.44
N TYR A 219 -2.54 -0.32 -9.12
CA TYR A 219 -3.83 -0.07 -8.50
C TYR A 219 -4.74 -1.29 -8.59
N THR A 220 -4.98 -1.93 -7.47
CA THR A 220 -5.91 -3.08 -7.36
C THR A 220 -7.36 -2.66 -7.16
N VAL A 221 -7.59 -1.43 -6.70
CA VAL A 221 -8.92 -0.85 -6.44
C VAL A 221 -8.99 0.57 -6.97
N SER A 222 -10.18 0.99 -7.38
CA SER A 222 -10.47 2.36 -7.78
C SER A 222 -10.39 3.30 -6.56
N GLY A 223 -9.97 4.55 -6.76
CA GLY A 223 -9.88 5.54 -5.69
C GLY A 223 -9.47 6.93 -6.18
N SER A 224 -9.34 7.89 -5.26
CA SER A 224 -8.95 9.27 -5.55
C SER A 224 -7.47 9.45 -5.88
N LYS A 225 -6.60 8.53 -5.43
CA LYS A 225 -5.14 8.64 -5.60
C LYS A 225 -4.67 8.88 -7.04
N PRO A 226 -5.18 8.19 -8.07
CA PRO A 226 -4.76 8.45 -9.45
C PRO A 226 -5.05 9.88 -9.93
N THR A 227 -6.12 10.50 -9.43
CA THR A 227 -6.45 11.89 -9.76
C THR A 227 -5.45 12.88 -9.14
N GLU A 228 -5.00 12.62 -7.92
CA GLU A 228 -3.96 13.42 -7.24
C GLU A 228 -2.60 13.23 -7.93
N ILE A 229 -2.25 12.00 -8.25
CA ILE A 229 -1.00 11.64 -8.94
C ILE A 229 -0.95 12.27 -10.33
N LYS A 230 -2.05 12.26 -11.09
CA LYS A 230 -2.18 12.92 -12.39
C LYS A 230 -1.75 14.38 -12.33
N ARG A 231 -2.28 15.14 -11.36
CA ARG A 231 -1.94 16.56 -11.17
C ARG A 231 -0.46 16.73 -10.78
N SER A 232 0.01 15.92 -9.85
CA SER A 232 1.39 15.94 -9.38
C SER A 232 2.38 15.60 -10.51
N TYR A 233 2.11 14.57 -11.32
CA TYR A 233 3.02 14.17 -12.40
C TYR A 233 3.01 15.14 -13.59
N GLY A 234 1.90 15.81 -13.85
CA GLY A 234 1.88 16.93 -14.79
C GLY A 234 2.88 18.02 -14.41
N GLN A 235 2.83 18.47 -13.16
CA GLN A 235 3.77 19.47 -12.63
C GLN A 235 5.22 18.96 -12.63
N VAL A 236 5.46 17.72 -12.23
CA VAL A 236 6.80 17.13 -12.26
C VAL A 236 7.35 17.09 -13.69
N ASN A 237 6.53 16.71 -14.66
CA ASN A 237 6.96 16.64 -16.06
C ASN A 237 7.31 18.02 -16.63
N GLU A 238 6.57 19.07 -16.28
CA GLU A 238 6.92 20.46 -16.63
C GLU A 238 8.29 20.84 -16.06
N GLN A 239 8.54 20.56 -14.78
CA GLN A 239 9.84 20.85 -14.15
C GLN A 239 10.97 20.03 -14.78
N PHE A 240 10.73 18.80 -15.18
CA PHE A 240 11.70 17.95 -15.85
C PHE A 240 12.12 18.51 -17.20
N GLN A 241 11.17 19.07 -17.97
CA GLN A 241 11.48 19.67 -19.26
C GLN A 241 12.50 20.81 -19.16
N HIS A 242 12.52 21.55 -18.06
CA HIS A 242 13.49 22.64 -17.83
C HIS A 242 14.92 22.13 -17.55
N VAL A 243 15.12 20.85 -17.32
CA VAL A 243 16.42 20.25 -17.00
C VAL A 243 16.78 19.10 -17.96
N ASN A 244 16.28 19.13 -19.19
CA ASN A 244 16.49 18.08 -20.21
C ASN A 244 16.09 16.67 -19.71
N ALA A 245 15.08 16.60 -18.89
CA ALA A 245 14.53 15.37 -18.39
C ALA A 245 13.09 15.14 -18.91
N GLN A 246 12.67 13.88 -18.94
CA GLN A 246 11.28 13.47 -19.20
C GLN A 246 10.83 12.57 -18.07
N LEU A 247 9.54 12.61 -17.77
CA LEU A 247 8.91 11.66 -16.86
C LEU A 247 8.18 10.58 -17.67
N VAL A 248 8.41 9.34 -17.33
CA VAL A 248 7.61 8.17 -17.74
C VAL A 248 6.82 7.67 -16.56
N TRP A 249 5.57 7.37 -16.76
CA TRP A 249 4.72 6.77 -15.76
C TRP A 249 4.30 5.37 -16.21
N ILE A 250 4.85 4.34 -15.56
CA ILE A 250 4.44 2.96 -15.75
C ILE A 250 3.42 2.64 -14.65
N THR A 251 2.19 2.39 -15.05
CA THR A 251 1.10 2.13 -14.12
C THR A 251 0.19 1.03 -14.65
N ASP A 252 -0.37 0.21 -13.75
CA ASP A 252 -1.22 -0.91 -14.17
C ASP A 252 -2.20 -1.29 -13.07
N GLY A 253 -3.06 -2.27 -13.33
CA GLY A 253 -3.97 -2.89 -12.39
C GLY A 253 -5.44 -2.59 -12.64
N VAL A 254 -6.29 -3.55 -12.25
CA VAL A 254 -7.74 -3.52 -12.49
C VAL A 254 -8.47 -2.33 -11.86
N GLY A 255 -7.85 -1.62 -10.91
CA GLY A 255 -8.40 -0.40 -10.35
C GLY A 255 -8.75 0.66 -11.40
N TYR A 256 -8.08 0.66 -12.56
CA TYR A 256 -8.35 1.58 -13.66
C TYR A 256 -9.71 1.35 -14.37
N GLU A 257 -10.31 0.18 -14.24
CA GLU A 257 -11.66 -0.07 -14.80
C GLU A 257 -12.70 0.91 -14.24
N GLY A 258 -12.60 1.26 -12.96
CA GLY A 258 -13.46 2.26 -12.33
C GLY A 258 -12.96 3.72 -12.46
N MET A 259 -11.80 3.94 -13.13
CA MET A 259 -11.15 5.26 -13.25
C MET A 259 -10.91 5.68 -14.71
N ARG A 260 -11.76 5.23 -15.62
CA ARG A 260 -11.62 5.43 -17.08
C ARG A 260 -11.42 6.90 -17.48
N ASN A 261 -12.22 7.80 -16.92
CA ASN A 261 -12.12 9.23 -17.20
C ASN A 261 -10.83 9.84 -16.64
N SER A 262 -10.43 9.47 -15.43
CA SER A 262 -9.19 9.94 -14.83
C SER A 262 -7.95 9.49 -15.62
N LEU A 263 -7.97 8.29 -16.19
CA LEU A 263 -6.91 7.78 -17.06
C LEU A 263 -6.81 8.58 -18.37
N LYS A 264 -7.95 8.84 -19.01
CA LYS A 264 -8.02 9.70 -20.21
C LYS A 264 -7.46 11.09 -19.94
N GLU A 265 -7.95 11.75 -18.89
CA GLU A 265 -7.49 13.07 -18.49
C GLU A 265 -6.00 13.08 -18.08
N ALA A 266 -5.51 12.00 -17.47
CA ALA A 266 -4.09 11.86 -17.17
C ALA A 266 -3.25 11.83 -18.44
N PHE A 267 -3.70 11.11 -19.47
CA PHE A 267 -3.02 11.05 -20.76
C PHE A 267 -3.09 12.39 -21.50
N ASP A 268 -4.13 13.19 -21.33
CA ASP A 268 -4.21 14.54 -21.90
C ASP A 268 -3.14 15.47 -21.34
N ILE A 269 -2.78 15.31 -20.07
CA ILE A 269 -1.79 16.13 -19.38
C ILE A 269 -0.38 15.54 -19.54
N HIS A 270 -0.24 14.23 -19.31
CA HIS A 270 1.04 13.53 -19.28
C HIS A 270 1.06 12.38 -20.28
N LYS A 271 1.73 12.59 -21.41
CA LYS A 271 1.64 11.68 -22.58
C LYS A 271 2.47 10.40 -22.44
N ASN A 272 3.43 10.36 -21.51
CA ASN A 272 4.34 9.22 -21.36
C ASN A 272 3.80 8.24 -20.32
N ILE A 273 2.55 7.79 -20.48
CA ILE A 273 1.91 6.79 -19.63
C ILE A 273 1.91 5.44 -20.35
N TYR A 274 2.30 4.41 -19.63
CA TYR A 274 2.35 3.02 -20.13
C TYR A 274 1.72 2.09 -19.08
N ASN A 275 0.93 1.12 -19.54
CA ASN A 275 0.77 -0.09 -18.73
C ASN A 275 1.93 -1.06 -19.02
N THR A 276 1.97 -2.18 -18.33
CA THR A 276 3.04 -3.16 -18.46
C THR A 276 3.22 -3.63 -19.89
N ARG A 277 2.11 -3.99 -20.55
CA ARG A 277 2.11 -4.49 -21.92
C ARG A 277 2.63 -3.45 -22.93
N MET A 278 2.24 -2.21 -22.76
CA MET A 278 2.74 -1.10 -23.55
C MET A 278 4.24 -0.87 -23.30
N ALA A 279 4.68 -0.92 -22.05
CA ALA A 279 6.09 -0.74 -21.69
C ALA A 279 6.97 -1.83 -22.33
N GLU A 280 6.56 -3.10 -22.26
CA GLU A 280 7.27 -4.23 -22.88
C GLU A 280 7.45 -4.05 -24.39
N ASN A 281 6.37 -3.63 -25.06
CA ASN A 281 6.36 -3.57 -26.52
C ASN A 281 7.06 -2.34 -27.10
N GLU A 282 7.03 -1.21 -26.41
CA GLU A 282 7.20 0.09 -27.02
C GLU A 282 8.20 1.01 -26.33
N LEU A 283 8.29 0.98 -25.02
CA LEU A 283 9.10 1.92 -24.24
C LEU A 283 10.55 1.99 -24.74
N LYS A 284 11.15 0.86 -25.11
CA LYS A 284 12.52 0.80 -25.63
C LYS A 284 12.72 1.63 -26.90
N ARG A 285 11.72 1.66 -27.81
CA ARG A 285 11.79 2.44 -29.05
C ARG A 285 11.57 3.92 -28.79
N ASP A 286 10.65 4.25 -27.89
CA ASP A 286 10.37 5.63 -27.50
C ASP A 286 11.58 6.25 -26.79
N LEU A 287 12.25 5.49 -25.92
CA LEU A 287 13.50 5.89 -25.27
C LEU A 287 14.63 6.11 -26.30
N LEU A 288 14.76 5.20 -27.27
CA LEU A 288 15.77 5.32 -28.33
C LEU A 288 15.53 6.59 -29.15
N ALA A 289 14.29 6.85 -29.55
CA ALA A 289 13.93 8.06 -30.28
C ALA A 289 14.26 9.32 -29.47
N TYR A 290 13.94 9.33 -28.17
CA TYR A 290 14.25 10.46 -27.27
C TYR A 290 15.76 10.71 -27.14
N PHE A 291 16.55 9.69 -26.91
CA PHE A 291 17.99 9.85 -26.70
C PHE A 291 18.75 10.18 -28.00
N ASN A 292 18.23 9.81 -29.16
CA ASN A 292 18.83 10.11 -30.47
C ASN A 292 18.37 11.47 -31.07
N THR A 293 17.36 12.13 -30.49
CA THR A 293 16.96 13.47 -30.96
C THR A 293 18.11 14.45 -30.72
N PRO A 294 18.51 15.33 -31.63
CA PRO A 294 19.48 16.39 -31.33
C PRO A 294 19.04 17.27 -30.17
N ALA A 295 19.99 17.75 -29.36
CA ALA A 295 19.73 18.62 -28.21
C ALA A 295 19.24 20.01 -28.62
#